data_4b15f06e3f4912192f1574fed5860e81
#
_entry.id   4b15f06e3f4912192f1574fed5860e81
#
_cell.length_a   1.000
_cell.length_b   1.000
_cell.length_c   1.000
_cell.angle_alpha   90.00
_cell.angle_beta   90.00
_cell.angle_gamma   90.00
#
_symmetry.space_group_name_H-M   'P 1'
#
loop_
_entity.id
_entity.type
_entity.pdbx_description
1 polymer ?
#
loop_
_entity_poly.entity_id
_entity_poly.type
_entity_poly.pdbx_seq_one_letter_code
_entity_poly.pdbx_strand_id
1 'polypeptide(L)'
;LEDDLNIMDDAYIVLVKEYFIDGNGNIRAHKIKEMYRADPVTMAIFCDEDGDRGEGAYTCIYHRDLMFTEAHERCSVCSGETHPVYYINRGHGYEQYFIKGEVLHFSKYSPSRLYGTSPIITMWNHLTTLLAMENYINQAYTKSRMPKGLLAVQTRNIESMRTFWRGVKEKMEQDAHFIPVMGIEAENGRGSVEWIKFMDSLKEMDYIAVKEDLRDRVAAFYGVSKIFMADNSTSGGLNNE
;
A
#
# COMPACT_ATOMS: atom_id res chain seq x y z
N LEU A 1 9.20 9.01 10.80
CA LEU A 1 10.17 7.94 10.54
C LEU A 1 9.59 6.55 10.77
N GLU A 2 8.91 6.31 11.90
CA GLU A 2 8.31 5.00 12.18
C GLU A 2 7.25 4.64 11.14
N ASP A 3 6.39 5.57 10.79
CA ASP A 3 5.40 5.39 9.72
C ASP A 3 6.07 5.08 8.39
N ASP A 4 7.16 5.78 8.05
CA ASP A 4 7.92 5.54 6.82
C ASP A 4 8.47 4.11 6.77
N LEU A 5 9.08 3.66 7.88
CA LEU A 5 9.61 2.32 8.02
C LEU A 5 8.51 1.25 8.00
N ASN A 6 7.33 1.55 8.53
CA ASN A 6 6.21 0.61 8.54
C ASN A 6 5.49 0.51 7.18
N ILE A 7 5.59 1.54 6.34
CA ILE A 7 4.94 1.59 5.03
C ILE A 7 5.91 1.24 3.90
N MET A 8 7.05 1.93 3.86
CA MET A 8 8.01 1.86 2.75
C MET A 8 9.24 1.00 3.06
N ASP A 9 9.50 0.75 4.35
CA ASP A 9 10.74 0.18 4.90
C ASP A 9 11.99 1.06 4.68
N ASP A 10 11.83 2.25 4.14
CA ASP A 10 12.90 3.24 3.98
C ASP A 10 12.51 4.54 4.66
N ALA A 11 13.42 5.10 5.45
CA ALA A 11 13.23 6.39 6.10
C ALA A 11 14.51 7.22 6.03
N TYR A 12 14.36 8.52 5.81
CA TYR A 12 15.47 9.43 5.57
C TYR A 12 15.44 10.63 6.50
N ILE A 13 16.62 10.94 7.07
CA ILE A 13 16.87 12.20 7.78
C ILE A 13 17.96 12.96 6.99
N VAL A 14 17.64 14.16 6.59
CA VAL A 14 18.61 15.08 5.96
C VAL A 14 19.25 15.93 7.04
N LEU A 15 20.56 16.01 6.98
CA LEU A 15 21.40 16.82 7.85
C LEU A 15 21.84 18.08 7.08
N VAL A 16 21.31 19.22 7.46
CA VAL A 16 21.77 20.51 6.94
C VAL A 16 23.08 20.87 7.63
N LYS A 17 24.16 20.89 6.88
CA LYS A 17 25.51 21.09 7.40
C LYS A 17 26.09 22.43 6.96
N GLU A 18 26.82 23.06 7.86
CA GLU A 18 27.75 24.13 7.59
C GLU A 18 29.16 23.55 7.46
N TYR A 19 29.80 23.79 6.33
CA TYR A 19 31.11 23.24 6.03
C TYR A 19 32.19 24.28 6.24
N PHE A 20 33.28 23.85 6.88
CA PHE A 20 34.53 24.62 7.02
C PHE A 20 35.53 24.10 6.00
N ILE A 21 35.90 24.94 5.05
CA ILE A 21 36.75 24.59 3.88
C ILE A 21 38.13 25.21 4.08
N ASP A 22 39.18 24.48 3.72
CA ASP A 22 40.54 25.01 3.69
C ASP A 22 40.81 25.86 2.42
N GLY A 23 41.99 26.49 2.37
CA GLY A 23 42.40 27.31 1.24
C GLY A 23 42.54 26.54 -0.09
N ASN A 24 42.50 25.21 -0.07
CA ASN A 24 42.57 24.33 -1.24
C ASN A 24 41.16 23.80 -1.66
N GLY A 25 40.09 24.16 -0.97
CA GLY A 25 38.73 23.74 -1.29
C GLY A 25 38.31 22.46 -0.59
N ASN A 26 39.15 21.81 0.21
CA ASN A 26 38.79 20.56 0.89
C ASN A 26 37.97 20.81 2.17
N ILE A 27 36.96 19.94 2.43
CA ILE A 27 36.17 19.98 3.64
C ILE A 27 37.03 19.52 4.83
N ARG A 28 37.32 20.43 5.78
CA ARG A 28 38.08 20.15 7.02
C ARG A 28 37.20 19.71 8.16
N ALA A 29 36.05 20.35 8.29
CA ALA A 29 35.09 20.08 9.35
C ALA A 29 33.69 20.46 8.90
N HIS A 30 32.70 20.01 9.65
CA HIS A 30 31.31 20.43 9.46
C HIS A 30 30.58 20.54 10.81
N LYS A 31 29.57 21.39 10.83
CA LYS A 31 28.64 21.53 11.96
C LYS A 31 27.22 21.29 11.43
N ILE A 32 26.45 20.45 12.14
CA ILE A 32 25.04 20.25 11.80
C ILE A 32 24.26 21.46 12.35
N LYS A 33 23.54 22.16 11.48
CA LYS A 33 22.68 23.28 11.83
C LYS A 33 21.24 22.82 12.08
N GLU A 34 20.76 21.91 11.23
CA GLU A 34 19.38 21.47 11.23
C GLU A 34 19.30 20.01 10.79
N MET A 35 18.24 19.34 11.24
CA MET A 35 17.89 17.99 10.79
C MET A 35 16.40 17.97 10.46
N TYR A 36 16.04 17.42 9.32
CA TYR A 36 14.64 17.24 8.96
C TYR A 36 14.38 15.87 8.33
N ARG A 37 13.15 15.40 8.50
CA ARG A 37 12.67 14.19 7.82
C ARG A 37 12.45 14.49 6.35
N ALA A 38 13.02 13.70 5.46
CA ALA A 38 12.69 13.72 4.04
C ALA A 38 11.62 12.65 3.73
N ASP A 39 10.75 12.96 2.77
CA ASP A 39 9.74 12.02 2.30
C ASP A 39 10.42 10.88 1.52
N PRO A 40 10.25 9.60 1.92
CA PRO A 40 10.84 8.46 1.23
C PRO A 40 10.46 8.37 -0.26
N VAL A 41 9.26 8.84 -0.62
CA VAL A 41 8.78 8.83 -2.01
C VAL A 41 9.60 9.75 -2.92
N THR A 42 10.15 10.83 -2.37
CA THR A 42 10.94 11.82 -3.13
C THR A 42 12.44 11.56 -3.09
N MET A 43 12.89 10.73 -2.16
CA MET A 43 14.30 10.39 -1.99
C MET A 43 14.71 9.23 -2.89
N ALA A 44 15.81 9.40 -3.61
CA ALA A 44 16.43 8.35 -4.39
C ALA A 44 17.90 8.20 -3.99
N ILE A 45 18.38 6.96 -3.99
CA ILE A 45 19.80 6.64 -3.84
C ILE A 45 20.45 6.77 -5.20
N PHE A 46 21.54 7.52 -5.27
CA PHE A 46 22.35 7.61 -6.48
C PHE A 46 23.41 6.51 -6.48
N CYS A 47 23.43 5.71 -7.53
CA CYS A 47 24.41 4.67 -7.79
C CYS A 47 24.69 4.58 -9.30
N ASP A 48 25.80 4.01 -9.65
CA ASP A 48 26.16 3.67 -11.03
C ASP A 48 25.42 2.42 -11.55
N GLU A 49 25.78 1.96 -12.74
CA GLU A 49 25.18 0.78 -13.38
C GLU A 49 25.48 -0.52 -12.60
N ASP A 50 26.57 -0.58 -11.86
CA ASP A 50 27.00 -1.72 -11.05
C ASP A 50 26.40 -1.68 -9.63
N GLY A 51 25.72 -0.60 -9.27
CA GLY A 51 25.11 -0.37 -7.96
C GLY A 51 26.05 0.22 -6.91
N ASP A 52 27.23 0.69 -7.32
CA ASP A 52 28.17 1.37 -6.44
C ASP A 52 27.80 2.86 -6.29
N ARG A 53 27.97 3.38 -5.06
CA ARG A 53 27.58 4.74 -4.70
C ARG A 53 28.78 5.69 -4.77
N GLY A 54 28.54 6.91 -5.24
CA GLY A 54 29.53 7.98 -5.23
C GLY A 54 30.34 8.09 -6.50
N GLU A 55 29.91 7.45 -7.58
CA GLU A 55 30.50 7.58 -8.91
C GLU A 55 29.45 8.07 -9.92
N GLY A 56 29.89 8.69 -10.99
CA GLY A 56 29.05 9.12 -12.12
C GLY A 56 28.28 10.42 -11.95
N ALA A 57 28.16 10.99 -10.74
CA ALA A 57 27.60 12.32 -10.53
C ALA A 57 28.24 13.05 -9.36
N TYR A 58 28.39 14.36 -9.53
CA TYR A 58 29.04 15.25 -8.57
C TYR A 58 28.20 16.51 -8.36
N THR A 59 28.24 17.09 -7.16
CA THR A 59 27.53 18.32 -6.83
C THR A 59 28.38 19.25 -5.98
N CYS A 60 28.06 20.55 -6.02
CA CYS A 60 28.67 21.55 -5.16
C CYS A 60 27.98 21.63 -3.82
N ILE A 61 28.74 21.77 -2.73
CA ILE A 61 28.19 21.92 -1.37
C ILE A 61 27.32 23.16 -1.17
N TYR A 62 27.48 24.19 -1.98
CA TYR A 62 26.70 25.43 -1.94
C TYR A 62 25.56 25.48 -2.96
N HIS A 63 25.71 24.75 -4.10
CA HIS A 63 24.74 24.73 -5.21
C HIS A 63 24.24 23.31 -5.40
N ARG A 64 23.28 22.89 -4.56
CA ARG A 64 22.74 21.53 -4.49
C ARG A 64 21.78 21.18 -5.62
N ASP A 65 21.43 22.15 -6.41
CA ASP A 65 20.59 22.06 -7.61
C ASP A 65 21.39 21.76 -8.89
N LEU A 66 22.73 21.81 -8.80
CA LEU A 66 23.61 21.55 -9.93
C LEU A 66 24.26 20.17 -9.82
N MET A 67 24.21 19.43 -10.91
CA MET A 67 24.88 18.14 -11.08
C MET A 67 25.94 18.24 -12.17
N PHE A 68 27.11 17.65 -11.91
CA PHE A 68 28.25 17.55 -12.81
C PHE A 68 28.54 16.06 -13.07
N THR A 69 29.02 15.73 -14.27
CA THR A 69 29.28 14.34 -14.67
C THR A 69 30.75 13.95 -14.55
N GLU A 70 31.67 14.93 -14.52
CA GLU A 70 33.09 14.66 -14.44
C GLU A 70 33.60 14.84 -13.01
N ALA A 71 34.43 13.90 -12.57
CA ALA A 71 35.18 14.01 -11.31
C ALA A 71 36.11 15.23 -11.33
N HIS A 72 36.14 15.96 -10.22
CA HIS A 72 36.95 17.18 -10.07
C HIS A 72 36.56 18.38 -10.96
N GLU A 73 35.43 18.32 -11.65
CA GLU A 73 34.85 19.50 -12.29
C GLU A 73 34.57 20.57 -11.24
N ARG A 74 34.83 21.83 -11.57
CA ARG A 74 34.51 22.93 -10.64
C ARG A 74 33.11 23.47 -10.88
N CYS A 75 32.48 23.85 -9.79
CA CYS A 75 31.14 24.44 -9.84
C CYS A 75 31.14 25.68 -10.77
N SER A 76 30.25 25.70 -11.75
CA SER A 76 30.10 26.78 -12.72
C SER A 76 29.71 28.13 -12.09
N VAL A 77 29.13 28.12 -10.87
CA VAL A 77 28.65 29.33 -10.18
C VAL A 77 29.73 29.90 -9.23
N CYS A 78 30.28 29.06 -8.35
CA CYS A 78 31.21 29.51 -7.32
C CYS A 78 32.65 29.06 -7.52
N SER A 79 32.96 28.31 -8.59
CA SER A 79 34.25 27.71 -8.87
C SER A 79 34.79 26.82 -7.72
N GLY A 80 33.94 26.44 -6.79
CA GLY A 80 34.25 25.53 -5.70
C GLY A 80 34.39 24.10 -6.17
N GLU A 81 35.00 23.25 -5.35
CA GLU A 81 35.16 21.82 -5.60
C GLU A 81 33.82 21.10 -5.58
N THR A 82 33.66 20.11 -6.46
CA THR A 82 32.49 19.24 -6.48
C THR A 82 32.76 17.91 -5.78
N HIS A 83 31.73 17.34 -5.19
CA HIS A 83 31.79 16.12 -4.38
C HIS A 83 30.82 15.09 -4.92
N PRO A 84 31.11 13.77 -4.76
CA PRO A 84 30.24 12.70 -5.23
C PRO A 84 28.82 12.75 -4.64
N VAL A 85 27.82 12.53 -5.48
CA VAL A 85 26.40 12.44 -5.09
C VAL A 85 26.09 11.06 -4.56
N TYR A 86 25.39 10.99 -3.44
CA TYR A 86 24.92 9.75 -2.82
C TYR A 86 23.41 9.64 -2.77
N TYR A 87 22.70 10.77 -2.71
CA TYR A 87 21.25 10.80 -2.66
C TYR A 87 20.71 11.99 -3.47
N ILE A 88 19.51 11.82 -3.99
CA ILE A 88 18.76 12.84 -4.73
C ILE A 88 17.40 12.99 -4.08
N ASN A 89 16.98 14.23 -3.81
CA ASN A 89 15.58 14.54 -3.46
C ASN A 89 14.91 15.17 -4.68
N ARG A 90 13.82 14.54 -5.15
CA ARG A 90 13.02 14.97 -6.30
C ARG A 90 11.68 15.60 -5.87
N GLY A 91 11.63 16.22 -4.71
CA GLY A 91 10.45 16.89 -4.20
C GLY A 91 10.23 18.28 -4.81
N HIS A 92 8.95 18.70 -4.87
CA HIS A 92 8.55 20.07 -5.20
C HIS A 92 9.01 20.64 -6.56
N GLY A 93 9.30 19.75 -7.53
CA GLY A 93 9.61 20.17 -8.90
C GLY A 93 11.08 20.60 -9.15
N TYR A 94 11.95 20.44 -8.18
CA TYR A 94 13.40 20.61 -8.34
C TYR A 94 14.15 19.44 -7.71
N GLU A 95 15.35 19.20 -8.20
CA GLU A 95 16.24 18.16 -7.69
C GLU A 95 17.27 18.77 -6.74
N GLN A 96 17.48 18.11 -5.61
CA GLN A 96 18.57 18.43 -4.68
C GLN A 96 19.48 17.23 -4.54
N TYR A 97 20.77 17.47 -4.65
CA TYR A 97 21.81 16.47 -4.60
C TYR A 97 22.54 16.50 -3.26
N PHE A 98 22.69 15.35 -2.62
CA PHE A 98 23.33 15.22 -1.32
C PHE A 98 24.60 14.37 -1.42
N ILE A 99 25.66 14.86 -0.76
CA ILE A 99 26.93 14.16 -0.66
C ILE A 99 26.92 13.17 0.51
N LYS A 100 27.99 12.38 0.61
CA LYS A 100 28.18 11.38 1.67
C LYS A 100 28.01 11.99 3.07
N GLY A 101 27.17 11.35 3.89
CA GLY A 101 26.97 11.74 5.27
C GLY A 101 26.01 12.92 5.50
N GLU A 102 25.35 13.44 4.45
CA GLU A 102 24.27 14.43 4.60
C GLU A 102 22.90 13.80 4.78
N VAL A 103 22.76 12.55 4.40
CA VAL A 103 21.51 11.79 4.57
C VAL A 103 21.79 10.57 5.44
N LEU A 104 20.98 10.39 6.47
CA LEU A 104 20.90 9.16 7.23
C LEU A 104 19.73 8.36 6.65
N HIS A 105 20.03 7.18 6.14
CA HIS A 105 19.06 6.23 5.60
C HIS A 105 18.89 5.08 6.56
N PHE A 106 17.64 4.77 6.89
CA PHE A 106 17.24 3.69 7.77
C PHE A 106 16.35 2.73 7.01
N SER A 107 16.56 1.42 7.17
CA SER A 107 15.67 0.37 6.71
C SER A 107 15.65 -0.77 7.72
N LYS A 108 14.50 -1.46 7.88
CA LYS A 108 14.37 -2.62 8.78
C LYS A 108 14.85 -3.89 8.09
N TYR A 109 14.45 -4.08 6.84
CA TYR A 109 14.79 -5.24 6.05
C TYR A 109 15.19 -4.84 4.63
N SER A 110 16.48 -4.88 4.35
CA SER A 110 17.02 -4.56 3.03
C SER A 110 17.70 -5.79 2.43
N PRO A 111 17.00 -6.60 1.63
CA PRO A 111 17.59 -7.72 0.91
C PRO A 111 18.49 -7.26 -0.22
N SER A 112 18.26 -6.05 -0.74
CA SER A 112 19.16 -5.35 -1.65
C SER A 112 20.10 -4.44 -0.87
N ARG A 113 21.22 -4.05 -1.49
CA ARG A 113 22.15 -3.07 -0.88
C ARG A 113 21.63 -1.65 -0.86
N LEU A 114 20.54 -1.37 -1.56
CA LEU A 114 20.06 -0.02 -1.82
C LEU A 114 18.80 0.31 -0.99
N TYR A 115 17.70 -0.37 -1.24
CA TYR A 115 16.40 -0.05 -0.65
C TYR A 115 15.89 -1.17 0.25
N GLY A 116 15.06 -0.79 1.20
CA GLY A 116 14.26 -1.72 1.99
C GLY A 116 13.14 -2.37 1.17
N THR A 117 12.52 -3.38 1.75
CA THR A 117 11.34 -4.03 1.14
C THR A 117 10.10 -3.67 1.93
N SER A 118 9.18 -2.96 1.28
CA SER A 118 7.94 -2.50 1.92
C SER A 118 7.17 -3.66 2.58
N PRO A 119 6.85 -3.55 3.87
CA PRO A 119 6.02 -4.52 4.58
C PRO A 119 4.64 -4.69 3.94
N ILE A 120 4.09 -3.64 3.34
CA ILE A 120 2.79 -3.66 2.66
C ILE A 120 2.83 -4.60 1.45
N ILE A 121 3.94 -4.63 0.70
CA ILE A 121 4.10 -5.55 -0.44
C ILE A 121 4.08 -7.00 0.03
N THR A 122 4.76 -7.30 1.14
CA THR A 122 4.77 -8.64 1.73
C THR A 122 3.37 -9.08 2.18
N MET A 123 2.59 -8.15 2.73
CA MET A 123 1.22 -8.41 3.22
C MET A 123 0.13 -8.15 2.17
N TRP A 124 0.47 -7.84 0.92
CA TRP A 124 -0.45 -7.38 -0.11
C TRP A 124 -1.70 -8.25 -0.27
N ASN A 125 -1.52 -9.55 -0.37
CA ASN A 125 -2.63 -10.48 -0.54
C ASN A 125 -3.59 -10.50 0.66
N HIS A 126 -3.08 -10.37 1.88
CA HIS A 126 -3.90 -10.33 3.09
C HIS A 126 -4.69 -9.01 3.18
N LEU A 127 -4.04 -7.89 2.89
CA LEU A 127 -4.66 -6.56 2.91
C LEU A 127 -5.73 -6.42 1.82
N THR A 128 -5.45 -6.87 0.60
CA THR A 128 -6.43 -6.82 -0.49
C THR A 128 -7.61 -7.75 -0.25
N THR A 129 -7.38 -8.93 0.35
CA THR A 129 -8.48 -9.83 0.76
C THR A 129 -9.36 -9.18 1.82
N LEU A 130 -8.77 -8.56 2.84
CA LEU A 130 -9.52 -7.86 3.89
C LEU A 130 -10.37 -6.72 3.31
N LEU A 131 -9.78 -5.90 2.44
CA LEU A 131 -10.50 -4.82 1.75
C LEU A 131 -11.63 -5.33 0.86
N ALA A 132 -11.40 -6.43 0.14
CA ALA A 132 -12.43 -7.05 -0.69
C ALA A 132 -13.60 -7.58 0.16
N MET A 133 -13.31 -8.18 1.31
CA MET A 133 -14.33 -8.65 2.26
C MET A 133 -15.14 -7.49 2.84
N GLU A 134 -14.51 -6.39 3.24
CA GLU A 134 -15.21 -5.21 3.75
C GLU A 134 -16.05 -4.53 2.68
N ASN A 135 -15.53 -4.41 1.46
CA ASN A 135 -16.29 -3.90 0.32
C ASN A 135 -17.50 -4.78 -0.01
N TYR A 136 -17.35 -6.10 0.04
CA TYR A 136 -18.45 -7.03 -0.16
C TYR A 136 -19.56 -6.82 0.85
N ILE A 137 -19.21 -6.73 2.13
CA ILE A 137 -20.19 -6.47 3.19
C ILE A 137 -20.86 -5.11 3.02
N ASN A 138 -20.08 -4.06 2.78
CA ASN A 138 -20.64 -2.74 2.55
C ASN A 138 -21.63 -2.74 1.38
N GLN A 139 -21.30 -3.44 0.29
CA GLN A 139 -22.23 -3.58 -0.83
C GLN A 139 -23.45 -4.42 -0.48
N ALA A 140 -23.30 -5.48 0.32
CA ALA A 140 -24.42 -6.31 0.75
C ALA A 140 -25.42 -5.53 1.63
N TYR A 141 -24.92 -4.66 2.51
CA TYR A 141 -25.76 -3.85 3.39
C TYR A 141 -26.31 -2.58 2.74
N THR A 142 -25.53 -1.89 1.93
CA THR A 142 -25.91 -0.57 1.38
C THR A 142 -26.65 -0.67 0.04
N LYS A 143 -26.31 -1.66 -0.78
CA LYS A 143 -26.83 -1.75 -2.15
C LYS A 143 -27.68 -3.00 -2.37
N SER A 144 -27.69 -3.95 -1.44
CA SER A 144 -28.36 -5.28 -1.52
C SER A 144 -28.30 -5.91 -2.94
N ARG A 145 -27.16 -5.72 -3.61
CA ARG A 145 -26.99 -6.01 -5.05
C ARG A 145 -26.96 -7.50 -5.39
N MET A 146 -26.94 -8.37 -4.39
CA MET A 146 -26.90 -9.81 -4.64
C MET A 146 -28.19 -10.46 -4.17
N PRO A 147 -29.01 -10.99 -5.09
CA PRO A 147 -30.18 -11.73 -4.71
C PRO A 147 -29.72 -12.97 -3.94
N LYS A 148 -30.30 -13.17 -2.75
CA LYS A 148 -30.02 -14.34 -1.89
C LYS A 148 -30.40 -15.66 -2.54
N GLY A 149 -31.19 -15.62 -3.60
CA GLY A 149 -31.62 -16.75 -4.38
C GLY A 149 -32.55 -16.34 -5.52
N LEU A 150 -33.02 -17.31 -6.26
CA LEU A 150 -33.95 -17.18 -7.36
C LEU A 150 -35.20 -18.04 -7.07
N LEU A 151 -36.36 -17.44 -7.23
CA LEU A 151 -37.61 -18.21 -7.23
C LEU A 151 -37.85 -18.75 -8.65
N ALA A 152 -37.67 -20.05 -8.83
CA ALA A 152 -37.94 -20.73 -10.07
C ALA A 152 -39.44 -21.17 -10.13
N VAL A 153 -40.17 -20.61 -11.10
CA VAL A 153 -41.59 -20.96 -11.31
C VAL A 153 -41.73 -21.58 -12.70
N GLN A 154 -42.28 -22.78 -12.78
CA GLN A 154 -42.50 -23.45 -14.07
C GLN A 154 -43.58 -22.76 -14.89
N THR A 155 -43.28 -22.35 -16.11
CA THR A 155 -44.19 -21.70 -17.07
C THR A 155 -43.96 -22.19 -18.50
N ARG A 156 -44.97 -22.08 -19.36
CA ARG A 156 -44.91 -22.57 -20.75
C ARG A 156 -44.25 -21.64 -21.77
N ASN A 157 -43.82 -20.47 -21.39
CA ASN A 157 -43.37 -19.48 -22.36
C ASN A 157 -41.91 -19.05 -22.15
N ILE A 158 -41.00 -19.56 -23.01
CA ILE A 158 -39.55 -19.30 -22.96
C ILE A 158 -39.19 -17.87 -23.44
N GLU A 159 -39.97 -17.28 -24.38
CA GLU A 159 -39.66 -15.92 -24.86
C GLU A 159 -39.84 -14.85 -23.78
N SER A 160 -40.77 -15.07 -22.89
CA SER A 160 -40.93 -14.17 -21.72
C SER A 160 -39.71 -14.17 -20.80
N MET A 161 -38.90 -15.24 -20.78
CA MET A 161 -37.68 -15.31 -19.96
C MET A 161 -36.60 -14.27 -20.31
N ARG A 162 -36.36 -14.03 -21.62
CA ARG A 162 -35.35 -13.05 -22.04
C ARG A 162 -35.73 -11.63 -21.68
N THR A 163 -37.01 -11.30 -21.83
CA THR A 163 -37.55 -9.99 -21.43
C THR A 163 -37.53 -9.83 -19.91
N PHE A 164 -37.83 -10.90 -19.18
CA PHE A 164 -37.78 -10.98 -17.74
C PHE A 164 -36.36 -10.68 -17.21
N TRP A 165 -35.32 -11.35 -17.72
CA TRP A 165 -33.96 -11.13 -17.24
C TRP A 165 -33.46 -9.70 -17.44
N ARG A 166 -33.88 -9.02 -18.53
CA ARG A 166 -33.55 -7.61 -18.74
C ARG A 166 -34.19 -6.72 -17.68
N GLY A 167 -35.48 -6.95 -17.38
CA GLY A 167 -36.20 -6.22 -16.34
C GLY A 167 -35.73 -6.54 -14.89
N VAL A 168 -35.26 -7.78 -14.65
CA VAL A 168 -34.68 -8.19 -13.37
C VAL A 168 -33.43 -7.39 -13.06
N LYS A 169 -32.52 -7.24 -14.04
CA LYS A 169 -31.28 -6.49 -13.86
C LYS A 169 -31.54 -5.03 -13.48
N GLU A 170 -32.45 -4.37 -14.18
CA GLU A 170 -32.85 -2.98 -13.89
C GLU A 170 -33.49 -2.83 -12.51
N LYS A 171 -34.37 -3.77 -12.13
CA LYS A 171 -35.04 -3.74 -10.82
C LYS A 171 -34.09 -4.06 -9.67
N MET A 172 -33.14 -4.97 -9.86
CA MET A 172 -32.12 -5.25 -8.87
C MET A 172 -31.18 -4.07 -8.63
N GLU A 173 -31.00 -3.19 -9.61
CA GLU A 173 -30.25 -1.95 -9.45
C GLU A 173 -31.01 -0.88 -8.68
N GLN A 174 -32.35 -0.93 -8.71
CA GLN A 174 -33.24 0.05 -8.07
C GLN A 174 -33.75 -0.38 -6.67
N ASP A 175 -34.01 -1.68 -6.49
CA ASP A 175 -34.55 -2.22 -5.25
C ASP A 175 -33.63 -3.29 -4.65
N ALA A 176 -33.14 -2.98 -3.49
CA ALA A 176 -32.24 -3.80 -2.68
C ALA A 176 -32.88 -5.14 -2.19
N HIS A 177 -34.20 -5.21 -2.11
CA HIS A 177 -34.92 -6.35 -1.63
C HIS A 177 -35.63 -7.13 -2.74
N PHE A 178 -35.41 -6.76 -3.98
CA PHE A 178 -36.04 -7.41 -5.14
C PHE A 178 -35.65 -8.89 -5.21
N ILE A 179 -36.67 -9.76 -5.22
CA ILE A 179 -36.48 -11.20 -5.41
C ILE A 179 -36.81 -11.55 -6.87
N PRO A 180 -35.79 -11.95 -7.67
CA PRO A 180 -36.07 -12.34 -9.05
C PRO A 180 -36.86 -13.64 -9.10
N VAL A 181 -37.95 -13.63 -9.88
CA VAL A 181 -38.78 -14.80 -10.11
C VAL A 181 -38.58 -15.26 -11.57
N MET A 182 -38.12 -16.46 -11.77
CA MET A 182 -37.92 -17.05 -13.10
C MET A 182 -39.02 -18.07 -13.42
N GLY A 183 -39.71 -17.89 -14.54
CA GLY A 183 -40.60 -18.87 -15.07
C GLY A 183 -39.91 -19.99 -15.82
N ILE A 184 -40.14 -21.24 -15.49
CA ILE A 184 -39.66 -22.43 -16.18
C ILE A 184 -40.86 -23.18 -16.79
N GLU A 185 -40.68 -23.70 -18.02
CA GLU A 185 -41.77 -24.42 -18.69
C GLU A 185 -42.10 -25.76 -18.00
N ALA A 186 -43.38 -25.98 -17.74
CA ALA A 186 -43.83 -27.21 -17.08
C ALA A 186 -44.18 -28.27 -18.13
N GLU A 187 -43.51 -29.41 -18.09
CA GLU A 187 -43.69 -30.51 -19.04
C GLU A 187 -45.06 -31.23 -18.90
N ASN A 188 -45.69 -31.19 -17.71
CA ASN A 188 -46.92 -31.96 -17.46
C ASN A 188 -48.05 -31.16 -16.73
N GLY A 189 -48.05 -29.83 -16.88
CA GLY A 189 -49.14 -28.99 -16.34
C GLY A 189 -49.21 -28.86 -14.82
N ARG A 190 -48.29 -29.47 -14.07
CA ARG A 190 -48.11 -29.26 -12.63
C ARG A 190 -46.92 -28.32 -12.43
N GLY A 191 -47.19 -27.05 -12.14
CA GLY A 191 -46.18 -26.07 -11.78
C GLY A 191 -45.56 -26.42 -10.43
N SER A 192 -44.26 -26.49 -10.37
CA SER A 192 -43.51 -26.49 -9.12
C SER A 192 -42.83 -25.12 -8.92
N VAL A 193 -42.74 -24.73 -7.68
CA VAL A 193 -42.03 -23.51 -7.27
C VAL A 193 -40.82 -23.96 -6.46
N GLU A 194 -39.65 -23.60 -6.92
CA GLU A 194 -38.39 -23.97 -6.26
C GLU A 194 -37.61 -22.73 -5.93
N TRP A 195 -37.05 -22.67 -4.72
CA TRP A 195 -36.14 -21.62 -4.31
C TRP A 195 -34.69 -22.10 -4.52
N ILE A 196 -34.01 -21.48 -5.49
CA ILE A 196 -32.60 -21.76 -5.78
C ILE A 196 -31.75 -20.74 -5.02
N LYS A 197 -31.06 -21.18 -3.99
CA LYS A 197 -30.13 -20.36 -3.20
C LYS A 197 -28.85 -20.14 -3.99
N PHE A 198 -28.47 -18.88 -4.25
CA PHE A 198 -27.24 -18.54 -4.98
C PHE A 198 -26.04 -18.31 -4.08
N MET A 199 -26.29 -17.90 -2.85
CA MET A 199 -25.22 -17.56 -1.93
C MET A 199 -25.50 -18.10 -0.54
N ASP A 200 -24.44 -18.53 0.09
CA ASP A 200 -24.45 -18.84 1.50
C ASP A 200 -24.57 -17.56 2.32
N SER A 201 -25.15 -17.67 3.52
CA SER A 201 -25.19 -16.52 4.43
C SER A 201 -23.78 -16.13 4.85
N LEU A 202 -23.58 -14.88 5.25
CA LEU A 202 -22.28 -14.42 5.79
C LEU A 202 -21.81 -15.28 6.98
N LYS A 203 -22.76 -15.88 7.71
CA LYS A 203 -22.49 -16.81 8.80
C LYS A 203 -21.93 -18.15 8.27
N GLU A 204 -22.48 -18.65 7.16
CA GLU A 204 -22.03 -19.91 6.53
C GLU A 204 -20.66 -19.74 5.87
N MET A 205 -20.28 -18.52 5.49
CA MET A 205 -18.94 -18.19 4.97
C MET A 205 -17.90 -18.00 6.07
N ASP A 206 -18.24 -18.21 7.34
CA ASP A 206 -17.37 -17.96 8.50
C ASP A 206 -16.64 -16.60 8.45
N TYR A 207 -17.35 -15.60 7.89
CA TYR A 207 -16.79 -14.29 7.61
C TYR A 207 -16.06 -13.66 8.81
N ILE A 208 -16.66 -13.77 10.02
CA ILE A 208 -16.07 -13.18 11.23
C ILE A 208 -14.75 -13.86 11.55
N ALA A 209 -14.70 -15.20 11.50
CA ALA A 209 -13.50 -15.97 11.79
C ALA A 209 -12.37 -15.67 10.78
N VAL A 210 -12.70 -15.57 9.49
CA VAL A 210 -11.70 -15.21 8.44
C VAL A 210 -11.18 -13.78 8.63
N LYS A 211 -12.08 -12.83 8.96
CA LYS A 211 -11.66 -11.44 9.23
C LYS A 211 -10.74 -11.35 10.44
N GLU A 212 -11.05 -12.08 11.50
CA GLU A 212 -10.22 -12.16 12.71
C GLU A 212 -8.87 -12.78 12.43
N ASP A 213 -8.80 -13.89 11.68
CA ASP A 213 -7.55 -14.52 11.28
C ASP A 213 -6.67 -13.59 10.44
N LEU A 214 -7.25 -12.91 9.46
CA LEU A 214 -6.51 -11.93 8.65
C LEU A 214 -5.98 -10.76 9.48
N ARG A 215 -6.80 -10.22 10.38
CA ARG A 215 -6.40 -9.16 11.31
C ARG A 215 -5.23 -9.62 12.18
N ASP A 216 -5.32 -10.83 12.73
CA ASP A 216 -4.31 -11.40 13.59
C ASP A 216 -2.99 -11.64 12.87
N ARG A 217 -3.03 -12.06 11.60
CA ARG A 217 -1.83 -12.20 10.75
C ARG A 217 -1.16 -10.85 10.50
N VAL A 218 -1.93 -9.80 10.20
CA VAL A 218 -1.38 -8.45 10.03
C VAL A 218 -0.74 -7.97 11.34
N ALA A 219 -1.42 -8.14 12.47
CA ALA A 219 -0.89 -7.76 13.76
C ALA A 219 0.40 -8.50 14.12
N ALA A 220 0.43 -9.83 13.91
CA ALA A 220 1.62 -10.65 14.15
C ALA A 220 2.79 -10.22 13.27
N PHE A 221 2.53 -9.84 12.02
CA PHE A 221 3.56 -9.35 11.11
C PHE A 221 4.23 -8.06 11.62
N TYR A 222 3.43 -7.12 12.17
CA TYR A 222 3.96 -5.90 12.79
C TYR A 222 4.39 -6.06 14.25
N GLY A 223 4.31 -7.26 14.81
CA GLY A 223 4.66 -7.54 16.21
C GLY A 223 3.70 -6.91 17.22
N VAL A 224 2.47 -6.59 16.80
CA VAL A 224 1.44 -6.02 17.69
C VAL A 224 0.71 -7.14 18.41
N SER A 225 0.73 -7.12 19.76
CA SER A 225 0.02 -8.09 20.57
C SER A 225 -1.51 -7.90 20.45
N LYS A 226 -2.27 -9.01 20.46
CA LYS A 226 -3.74 -9.01 20.48
C LYS A 226 -4.35 -8.16 21.59
N ILE A 227 -3.66 -8.05 22.73
CA ILE A 227 -4.08 -7.21 23.87
C ILE A 227 -4.24 -5.74 23.46
N PHE A 228 -3.34 -5.21 22.63
CA PHE A 228 -3.41 -3.83 22.16
C PHE A 228 -4.53 -3.59 21.13
N MET A 229 -5.08 -4.66 20.55
CA MET A 229 -6.19 -4.59 19.59
C MET A 229 -7.57 -4.71 20.27
N ALA A 230 -7.62 -4.61 21.60
CA ALA A 230 -8.83 -4.80 22.40
C ALA A 230 -9.52 -6.18 22.20
N ASP A 231 -8.74 -7.20 21.82
CA ASP A 231 -9.23 -8.56 21.66
C ASP A 231 -9.23 -9.27 23.02
N ASN A 232 -10.39 -9.31 23.65
CA ASN A 232 -10.57 -9.96 24.94
C ASN A 232 -10.73 -11.50 24.84
N SER A 233 -10.67 -12.07 23.64
CA SER A 233 -10.82 -13.53 23.45
C SER A 233 -9.67 -14.34 24.05
N THR A 234 -8.53 -13.69 24.35
CA THR A 234 -7.34 -14.30 24.98
C THR A 234 -7.25 -14.05 26.49
N SER A 235 -8.27 -13.50 27.13
CA SER A 235 -8.26 -13.24 28.59
C SER A 235 -8.25 -14.50 29.47
N GLY A 236 -8.17 -15.70 28.88
CA GLY A 236 -8.03 -16.96 29.61
C GLY A 236 -6.62 -17.29 30.16
N GLY A 237 -5.63 -16.43 29.94
CA GLY A 237 -4.22 -16.73 30.26
C GLY A 237 -3.60 -16.04 31.46
N LEU A 238 -4.26 -15.05 32.04
CA LEU A 238 -3.68 -14.25 33.16
C LEU A 238 -4.43 -14.35 34.49
N ASN A 239 -5.50 -15.14 34.58
CA ASN A 239 -6.28 -15.30 35.81
C ASN A 239 -6.37 -16.76 36.29
N ASN A 240 -5.32 -17.53 36.17
CA ASN A 240 -5.17 -18.82 36.87
C ASN A 240 -3.90 -18.79 37.70
N GLU A 241 -3.91 -18.07 38.78
CA GLU A 241 -3.25 -18.40 40.07
C GLU A 241 -4.11 -17.91 41.22
#